data_68f6dc3f10200d17dcd99b9ac549c5ba
#
_entry.id   68f6dc3f10200d17dcd99b9ac549c5ba
#
_cell.length_a   1.000
_cell.length_b   1.000
_cell.length_c   1.000
_cell.angle_alpha   90.00
_cell.angle_beta   90.00
_cell.angle_gamma   90.00
#
_symmetry.space_group_name_H-M   'P 1'
#
loop_
_entity.id
_entity.type
_entity.pdbx_description
1 polymer ?
#
loop_
_entity_poly.entity_id
_entity_poly.type
_entity_poly.pdbx_seq_one_letter_code
_entity_poly.pdbx_strand_id
1 'polypeptide(L)' 'MIIGGYTMEDKGFAIEVAEREAGWSFLLQGDDADNFRKEWKIAGSYGSSFGEFLYDHEYNTLFQ' A
#
# COMPACT_ATOMS: atom_id res chain seq x y z
N MET A 1 -8.92 6.17 -1.36
CA MET A 1 -8.52 6.30 -2.78
C MET A 1 -8.49 4.92 -3.42
N ILE A 2 -9.00 4.81 -4.62
CA ILE A 2 -9.02 3.56 -5.36
C ILE A 2 -7.84 3.56 -6.32
N ILE A 3 -7.03 2.49 -6.27
CA ILE A 3 -5.87 2.33 -7.16
C ILE A 3 -5.94 0.92 -7.76
N GLY A 4 -6.48 0.81 -8.97
CA GLY A 4 -6.64 -0.49 -9.63
C GLY A 4 -7.50 -1.44 -8.82
N GLY A 5 -6.97 -2.61 -8.47
CA GLY A 5 -7.65 -3.62 -7.66
C GLY A 5 -7.56 -3.39 -6.16
N TYR A 6 -7.10 -2.20 -5.73
CA TYR A 6 -6.83 -1.91 -4.32
C TYR A 6 -7.47 -0.60 -3.90
N THR A 7 -7.68 -0.45 -2.59
CA THR A 7 -7.97 0.85 -1.98
C THR A 7 -6.84 1.18 -1.01
N MET A 8 -6.51 2.45 -0.92
CA MET A 8 -5.53 2.95 0.05
C MET A 8 -6.13 4.13 0.77
N GLU A 9 -6.07 4.11 2.09
CA GLU A 9 -6.56 5.20 2.91
C GLU A 9 -5.44 5.68 3.83
N ASP A 10 -4.96 6.90 3.58
CA ASP A 10 -3.93 7.52 4.39
C ASP A 10 -4.60 8.37 5.47
N LYS A 11 -4.47 7.93 6.72
CA LYS A 11 -5.08 8.59 7.87
C LYS A 11 -4.09 9.50 8.61
N GLY A 12 -2.92 9.73 8.03
CA GLY A 12 -1.83 10.48 8.66
C GLY A 12 -1.00 9.60 9.58
N PHE A 13 -1.57 9.18 10.70
CA PHE A 13 -0.88 8.31 11.66
C PHE A 13 -0.84 6.83 11.21
N ALA A 14 -1.65 6.48 10.21
CA ALA A 14 -1.76 5.10 9.72
C ALA A 14 -2.14 5.08 8.25
N ILE A 15 -1.82 3.98 7.57
CA ILE A 15 -2.25 3.73 6.20
C ILE A 15 -2.93 2.37 6.18
N GLU A 16 -4.15 2.33 5.65
CA GLU A 16 -4.87 1.09 5.42
C GLU A 16 -4.89 0.77 3.93
N VAL A 17 -4.55 -0.46 3.58
CA VAL A 17 -4.58 -0.95 2.21
C VAL A 17 -5.48 -2.17 2.17
N ALA A 18 -6.41 -2.18 1.23
CA ALA A 18 -7.32 -3.31 1.05
C ALA A 18 -7.29 -3.78 -0.39
N GLU A 19 -7.39 -5.10 -0.56
CA GLU A 19 -7.53 -5.72 -1.86
C GLU A 19 -9.03 -5.87 -2.11
N ARG A 20 -9.50 -5.33 -3.23
CA ARG A 20 -10.94 -5.15 -3.47
C ARG A 20 -11.71 -6.43 -3.75
N GLU A 21 -11.03 -7.42 -4.30
CA GLU A 21 -11.68 -8.63 -4.78
C GLU A 21 -11.97 -9.60 -3.62
N ALA A 22 -10.95 -9.93 -2.84
CA ALA A 22 -11.07 -10.90 -1.75
C ALA A 22 -11.38 -10.27 -0.39
N GLY A 23 -11.27 -8.94 -0.29
CA GLY A 23 -11.52 -8.25 0.97
C GLY A 23 -10.39 -8.30 1.97
N TRP A 24 -9.20 -8.75 1.56
CA TRP A 24 -8.01 -8.76 2.43
C TRP A 24 -7.52 -7.33 2.66
N SER A 25 -6.96 -7.09 3.83
CA SER A 25 -6.43 -5.77 4.14
C SER A 25 -5.24 -5.87 5.08
N PHE A 26 -4.48 -4.76 5.16
CA PHE A 26 -3.46 -4.58 6.20
C PHE A 26 -3.42 -3.12 6.62
N LEU A 27 -2.86 -2.90 7.81
CA LEU A 27 -2.74 -1.57 8.40
C LEU A 27 -1.28 -1.35 8.81
N LEU A 28 -0.73 -0.22 8.39
CA LEU A 28 0.61 0.22 8.80
C LEU A 28 0.48 1.44 9.68
N GLN A 29 1.32 1.54 10.71
CA GLN A 29 1.29 2.67 11.65
C GLN A 29 2.71 3.18 11.88
N GLY A 30 2.82 4.42 12.34
CA GLY A 30 4.09 5.01 12.75
C GLY A 30 5.12 5.00 11.63
N ASP A 31 6.31 4.52 11.95
CA ASP A 31 7.44 4.49 11.02
C ASP A 31 7.17 3.61 9.79
N ASP A 32 6.41 2.55 9.97
CA ASP A 32 6.05 1.67 8.86
C ASP A 32 5.18 2.41 7.85
N ALA A 33 4.23 3.22 8.32
CA ALA A 33 3.41 4.04 7.45
C ALA A 33 4.25 5.11 6.73
N ASP A 34 5.18 5.74 7.45
CA ASP A 34 6.07 6.74 6.86
C ASP A 34 6.96 6.13 5.79
N ASN A 35 7.51 4.95 6.04
CA ASN A 35 8.32 4.24 5.05
C ASN A 35 7.51 3.86 3.82
N PHE A 36 6.29 3.40 4.02
CA PHE A 36 5.38 3.05 2.92
C PHE A 36 5.14 4.26 2.01
N ARG A 37 4.87 5.43 2.59
CA ARG A 37 4.64 6.65 1.81
C ARG A 37 5.85 7.01 0.96
N LYS A 38 7.05 6.96 1.56
CA LYS A 38 8.29 7.27 0.84
C LYS A 38 8.55 6.29 -0.29
N GLU A 39 8.40 5.01 -0.01
CA GLU A 39 8.64 3.95 -0.99
C GLU A 39 7.65 4.03 -2.15
N TRP A 40 6.37 4.28 -1.84
CA TRP A 40 5.34 4.42 -2.87
C TRP A 40 5.60 5.63 -3.76
N LYS A 41 6.02 6.75 -3.15
CA LYS A 41 6.35 7.95 -3.90
C LYS A 41 7.48 7.69 -4.89
N ILE A 42 8.52 6.99 -4.46
CA ILE A 42 9.65 6.63 -5.31
C ILE A 42 9.20 5.67 -6.42
N ALA A 43 8.48 4.63 -6.08
CA ALA A 43 8.01 3.65 -7.05
C ALA A 43 7.11 4.30 -8.10
N GLY A 44 6.24 5.20 -7.69
CA GLY A 44 5.38 5.94 -8.59
C GLY A 44 6.16 6.79 -9.59
N SER A 45 7.30 7.36 -9.15
CA SER A 45 8.14 8.16 -10.03
C SER A 45 8.83 7.31 -11.11
N TYR A 46 8.96 6.00 -10.89
CA TYR A 46 9.50 5.07 -11.87
C TYR A 46 8.40 4.40 -12.70
N GLY A 47 7.15 4.78 -12.49
CA GLY A 47 6.03 4.23 -13.26
C GLY A 47 5.53 2.87 -12.80
N SER A 48 5.92 2.42 -11.62
CA SER A 48 5.42 1.15 -11.08
C SER A 48 3.93 1.24 -10.74
N SER A 49 3.18 0.17 -11.03
CA SER A 49 1.81 0.08 -10.59
C SER A 49 1.78 -0.19 -9.08
N PHE A 50 0.63 0.08 -8.45
CA PHE A 50 0.49 -0.15 -7.02
C PHE A 50 0.65 -1.64 -6.68
N GLY A 51 0.09 -2.53 -7.48
CA GLY A 51 0.24 -3.97 -7.29
C GLY A 51 1.69 -4.42 -7.38
N GLU A 52 2.42 -3.92 -8.39
CA GLU A 52 3.85 -4.22 -8.52
C GLU A 52 4.64 -3.73 -7.31
N PHE A 53 4.35 -2.51 -6.86
CA PHE A 53 4.99 -1.95 -5.68
C PHE A 53 4.76 -2.82 -4.44
N LEU A 54 3.52 -3.23 -4.20
CA LEU A 54 3.20 -4.08 -3.06
C LEU A 54 3.96 -5.41 -3.11
N TYR A 55 4.03 -5.99 -4.29
CA TYR A 55 4.72 -7.27 -4.49
C TYR A 55 6.24 -7.12 -4.30
N ASP A 56 6.83 -6.09 -4.90
CA ASP A 56 8.28 -5.89 -4.88
C ASP A 56 8.80 -5.61 -3.46
N HIS A 57 8.00 -4.98 -2.63
CA HIS A 57 8.36 -4.67 -1.23
C HIS A 57 7.78 -5.68 -0.24
N GLU A 58 7.17 -6.75 -0.74
CA GLU A 58 6.59 -7.83 0.07
C GLU A 58 5.42 -7.39 0.95
N TYR A 59 4.82 -6.24 0.69
CA TYR A 59 3.62 -5.80 1.41
C TYR A 59 2.43 -6.72 1.14
N ASN A 60 2.42 -7.38 -0.01
CA ASN A 60 1.37 -8.34 -0.34
C ASN A 60 1.28 -9.50 0.66
N THR A 61 2.35 -9.78 1.40
CA THR A 61 2.35 -10.84 2.41
C THR A 61 1.61 -10.43 3.68
N LEU A 62 1.32 -9.15 3.85
CA LEU A 62 0.65 -8.61 5.03
C LEU A 62 -0.87 -8.71 4.95
N PHE A 63 -1.42 -8.99 3.80
CA PHE A 63 -2.88 -9.11 3.62
C PHE A 63 -3.45 -10.26 4.44
N GLN A 64 -4.52 -9.98 5.17
CA GLN A 64 -5.22 -10.95 6.00
C GLN A 64 -6.72 -10.82 5.86
#